data_9e489d9029f8e6496c5d25747e7519b4
#
_entry.id   9e489d9029f8e6496c5d25747e7519b4
#
_cell.length_a   1.000
_cell.length_b   1.000
_cell.length_c   1.000
_cell.angle_alpha   90.00
_cell.angle_beta   90.00
_cell.angle_gamma   90.00
#
_symmetry.space_group_name_H-M   'P 1'
#
loop_
_entity.id
_entity.type
_entity.pdbx_description
1 polymer ?
#
loop_
_entity_poly.entity_id
_entity_poly.type
_entity_poly.pdbx_seq_one_letter_code
_entity_poly.pdbx_strand_id
1 'polypeptide(L)'
;MISDGVNHSRRKFLLGATSVVGGAGVVGAAIPFVSSWQPSAKAKAAGAPVKVNISKLEVGARMVVEWRGKPVYIIRRTNETLAALNGIGEDVLKDVASESASQPTYVAGTARTLKGKEEYLILVGLCTHLGCAPIYRPDVGAMDMGGDAWLGGFFCPCHGSKFDLSGRVYA
;
A
#
# COMPACT_ATOMS: atom_id res chain seq x y z
N MET A 1 -35.01 42.18 -55.98
CA MET A 1 -34.31 41.36 -54.95
C MET A 1 -32.99 42.04 -54.72
N ILE A 2 -32.85 42.69 -53.60
CA ILE A 2 -31.59 43.32 -53.18
C ILE A 2 -30.66 42.17 -52.79
N SER A 3 -29.66 41.87 -53.58
CA SER A 3 -28.59 40.96 -53.21
C SER A 3 -27.81 41.63 -52.08
N ASP A 4 -27.95 41.12 -50.85
CA ASP A 4 -27.10 41.54 -49.75
C ASP A 4 -25.64 41.47 -50.20
N GLY A 5 -24.89 42.58 -50.12
CA GLY A 5 -23.53 42.75 -50.63
C GLY A 5 -22.50 41.86 -49.88
N VAL A 6 -22.90 40.70 -49.40
CA VAL A 6 -22.09 39.73 -48.68
C VAL A 6 -21.42 38.78 -49.68
N ASN A 7 -20.09 38.84 -49.78
CA ASN A 7 -19.32 37.87 -50.53
C ASN A 7 -19.24 36.54 -49.81
N HIS A 8 -20.11 35.60 -50.20
CA HIS A 8 -20.21 34.28 -49.57
C HIS A 8 -18.91 33.47 -49.61
N SER A 9 -18.10 33.61 -50.64
CA SER A 9 -16.81 32.90 -50.73
C SER A 9 -15.81 33.43 -49.70
N ARG A 10 -15.73 34.76 -49.57
CA ARG A 10 -14.89 35.40 -48.53
C ARG A 10 -15.34 35.05 -47.13
N ARG A 11 -16.65 35.02 -46.87
CA ARG A 11 -17.21 34.62 -45.57
C ARG A 11 -16.85 33.18 -45.24
N LYS A 12 -17.02 32.22 -46.18
CA LYS A 12 -16.67 30.82 -45.97
C LYS A 12 -15.17 30.65 -45.71
N PHE A 13 -14.32 31.37 -46.46
CA PHE A 13 -12.88 31.35 -46.25
C PHE A 13 -12.50 31.86 -44.85
N LEU A 14 -13.03 33.02 -44.48
CA LEU A 14 -12.74 33.58 -43.15
C LEU A 14 -13.22 32.68 -42.00
N LEU A 15 -14.43 32.13 -42.13
CA LEU A 15 -14.94 31.17 -41.12
C LEU A 15 -14.05 29.92 -41.02
N GLY A 16 -13.65 29.35 -42.18
CA GLY A 16 -12.76 28.19 -42.21
C GLY A 16 -11.39 28.50 -41.61
N ALA A 17 -10.77 29.62 -42.01
CA ALA A 17 -9.48 30.04 -41.46
C ALA A 17 -9.55 30.27 -39.92
N THR A 18 -10.58 30.99 -39.47
CA THR A 18 -10.77 31.25 -38.04
C THR A 18 -11.02 29.97 -37.26
N SER A 19 -11.80 29.02 -37.82
CA SER A 19 -12.06 27.73 -37.18
C SER A 19 -10.78 26.89 -37.01
N VAL A 20 -9.93 26.88 -38.07
CA VAL A 20 -8.65 26.13 -37.99
C VAL A 20 -7.69 26.76 -36.97
N VAL A 21 -7.50 28.08 -37.02
CA VAL A 21 -6.63 28.79 -36.07
C VAL A 21 -7.18 28.67 -34.62
N GLY A 22 -8.49 28.86 -34.45
CA GLY A 22 -9.15 28.72 -33.17
C GLY A 22 -9.04 27.30 -32.64
N GLY A 23 -9.25 26.29 -33.47
CA GLY A 23 -9.08 24.89 -33.11
C GLY A 23 -7.63 24.56 -32.68
N ALA A 24 -6.64 25.03 -33.44
CA ALA A 24 -5.24 24.88 -33.09
C ALA A 24 -4.91 25.58 -31.76
N GLY A 25 -5.47 26.76 -31.51
CA GLY A 25 -5.34 27.48 -30.24
C GLY A 25 -5.92 26.72 -29.08
N VAL A 26 -7.12 26.14 -29.22
CA VAL A 26 -7.76 25.31 -28.17
C VAL A 26 -6.91 24.07 -27.85
N VAL A 27 -6.43 23.37 -28.90
CA VAL A 27 -5.56 22.20 -28.72
C VAL A 27 -4.26 22.62 -28.02
N GLY A 28 -3.61 23.71 -28.47
CA GLY A 28 -2.40 24.22 -27.83
C GLY A 28 -2.60 24.57 -26.33
N ALA A 29 -3.73 25.23 -26.02
CA ALA A 29 -4.08 25.56 -24.64
C ALA A 29 -4.39 24.31 -23.78
N ALA A 30 -4.95 23.25 -24.37
CA ALA A 30 -5.27 22.03 -23.67
C ALA A 30 -4.03 21.20 -23.29
N ILE A 31 -2.94 21.28 -24.03
CA ILE A 31 -1.71 20.48 -23.81
C ILE A 31 -1.19 20.58 -22.37
N PRO A 32 -0.95 21.78 -21.77
CA PRO A 32 -0.44 21.88 -20.40
C PRO A 32 -1.40 21.28 -19.37
N PHE A 33 -2.71 21.37 -19.58
CA PHE A 33 -3.70 20.79 -18.68
C PHE A 33 -3.69 19.27 -18.75
N VAL A 34 -3.70 18.69 -19.94
CA VAL A 34 -3.64 17.23 -20.12
C VAL A 34 -2.30 16.68 -19.63
N SER A 35 -1.19 17.37 -19.89
CA SER A 35 0.14 16.96 -19.42
C SER A 35 0.28 17.04 -17.89
N SER A 36 -0.49 17.93 -17.22
CA SER A 36 -0.49 18.01 -15.76
C SER A 36 -1.06 16.76 -15.07
N TRP A 37 -1.83 15.94 -15.78
CA TRP A 37 -2.32 14.65 -15.27
C TRP A 37 -1.24 13.56 -15.24
N GLN A 38 -0.13 13.78 -15.92
CA GLN A 38 0.99 12.85 -15.85
C GLN A 38 1.64 12.90 -14.44
N PRO A 39 1.99 11.75 -13.87
CA PRO A 39 2.63 11.72 -12.55
C PRO A 39 3.97 12.46 -12.59
N SER A 40 4.20 13.28 -11.58
CA SER A 40 5.47 14.01 -11.41
C SER A 40 6.65 13.04 -11.23
N ALA A 41 7.88 13.53 -11.44
CA ALA A 41 9.09 12.73 -11.19
C ALA A 41 9.14 12.22 -9.74
N LYS A 42 8.71 13.04 -8.77
CA LYS A 42 8.59 12.65 -7.35
C LYS A 42 7.57 11.52 -7.16
N ALA A 43 6.40 11.59 -7.80
CA ALA A 43 5.38 10.54 -7.71
C ALA A 43 5.85 9.23 -8.34
N LYS A 44 6.57 9.30 -9.48
CA LYS A 44 7.18 8.13 -10.12
C LYS A 44 8.26 7.50 -9.23
N ALA A 45 9.11 8.31 -8.61
CA ALA A 45 10.16 7.85 -7.69
C ALA A 45 9.56 7.21 -6.42
N ALA A 46 8.49 7.79 -5.86
CA ALA A 46 7.82 7.23 -4.69
C ALA A 46 7.18 5.85 -4.95
N GLY A 47 6.83 5.55 -6.22
CA GLY A 47 6.33 4.23 -6.64
C GLY A 47 7.42 3.20 -6.94
N ALA A 48 8.69 3.59 -6.98
CA ALA A 48 9.79 2.71 -7.31
C ALA A 48 10.03 1.61 -6.26
N PRO A 49 10.59 0.45 -6.65
CA PRO A 49 11.00 -0.58 -5.72
C PRO A 49 12.08 -0.06 -4.77
N VAL A 50 11.96 -0.35 -3.48
CA VAL A 50 12.96 -0.03 -2.46
C VAL A 50 13.85 -1.25 -2.25
N LYS A 51 15.16 -1.07 -2.33
CA LYS A 51 16.16 -2.12 -2.02
C LYS A 51 16.68 -1.91 -0.60
N VAL A 52 16.58 -2.94 0.22
CA VAL A 52 16.98 -2.90 1.63
C VAL A 52 17.97 -4.04 1.90
N ASN A 53 19.06 -3.72 2.58
CA ASN A 53 20.00 -4.72 3.04
C ASN A 53 19.57 -5.24 4.42
N ILE A 54 19.17 -6.51 4.48
CA ILE A 54 18.69 -7.18 5.70
C ILE A 54 19.77 -8.06 6.36
N SER A 55 21.01 -8.07 5.86
CA SER A 55 22.07 -8.96 6.36
C SER A 55 22.41 -8.74 7.84
N LYS A 56 22.20 -7.53 8.35
CA LYS A 56 22.46 -7.14 9.74
C LYS A 56 21.20 -7.16 10.61
N LEU A 57 20.05 -7.63 10.08
CA LEU A 57 18.82 -7.72 10.85
C LEU A 57 18.93 -8.92 11.79
N GLU A 58 19.02 -8.66 13.08
CA GLU A 58 19.08 -9.70 14.11
C GLU A 58 17.76 -10.47 14.23
N VAL A 59 17.84 -11.69 14.73
CA VAL A 59 16.65 -12.53 15.00
C VAL A 59 15.82 -11.85 16.09
N GLY A 60 14.50 -11.76 15.86
CA GLY A 60 13.56 -11.05 16.73
C GLY A 60 13.51 -9.54 16.50
N ALA A 61 14.43 -8.97 15.70
CA ALA A 61 14.47 -7.54 15.42
C ALA A 61 13.50 -7.11 14.30
N ARG A 62 13.12 -5.83 14.34
CA ARG A 62 12.30 -5.15 13.33
C ARG A 62 13.07 -4.00 12.72
N MET A 63 13.05 -3.90 11.40
CA MET A 63 13.47 -2.74 10.61
C MET A 63 12.23 -2.08 10.01
N VAL A 64 12.25 -0.76 9.87
CA VAL A 64 11.19 0.01 9.22
C VAL A 64 11.77 0.73 8.03
N VAL A 65 11.12 0.60 6.87
CA VAL A 65 11.47 1.32 5.66
C VAL A 65 10.24 2.00 5.09
N GLU A 66 10.43 3.08 4.37
CA GLU A 66 9.32 3.77 3.70
C GLU A 66 9.17 3.26 2.26
N TRP A 67 7.96 2.94 1.86
CA TRP A 67 7.59 2.64 0.49
C TRP A 67 6.23 3.25 0.14
N ARG A 68 6.17 4.05 -0.90
CA ARG A 68 4.95 4.76 -1.33
C ARG A 68 4.32 5.62 -0.22
N GLY A 69 5.14 6.27 0.61
CA GLY A 69 4.67 7.06 1.75
C GLY A 69 4.07 6.24 2.90
N LYS A 70 4.28 4.92 2.93
CA LYS A 70 3.78 4.03 3.98
C LYS A 70 4.95 3.33 4.68
N PRO A 71 4.88 3.12 6.00
CA PRO A 71 5.87 2.32 6.70
C PRO A 71 5.71 0.85 6.29
N VAL A 72 6.83 0.22 5.95
CA VAL A 72 6.93 -1.23 5.72
C VAL A 72 7.79 -1.82 6.83
N TYR A 73 7.24 -2.77 7.55
CA TYR A 73 7.94 -3.49 8.60
C TYR A 73 8.61 -4.72 8.00
N ILE A 74 9.89 -4.87 8.28
CA ILE A 74 10.69 -6.05 7.94
C ILE A 74 11.13 -6.64 9.28
N ILE A 75 10.69 -7.87 9.57
CA ILE A 75 10.92 -8.53 10.84
C ILE A 75 11.61 -9.86 10.56
N ARG A 76 12.65 -10.16 11.32
CA ARG A 76 13.26 -11.49 11.33
C ARG A 76 12.71 -12.28 12.52
N ARG A 77 11.78 -13.18 12.25
CA ARG A 77 11.07 -13.97 13.27
C ARG A 77 11.98 -15.05 13.86
N THR A 78 11.74 -15.41 15.11
CA THR A 78 12.41 -16.53 15.77
C THR A 78 11.75 -17.87 15.41
N ASN A 79 12.45 -18.97 15.64
CA ASN A 79 11.87 -20.31 15.45
C ASN A 79 10.69 -20.56 16.40
N GLU A 80 10.74 -20.03 17.61
CA GLU A 80 9.66 -20.11 18.59
C GLU A 80 8.42 -19.39 18.09
N THR A 81 8.58 -18.19 17.52
CA THR A 81 7.48 -17.46 16.86
C THR A 81 6.84 -18.28 15.76
N LEU A 82 7.68 -18.85 14.87
CA LEU A 82 7.17 -19.65 13.75
C LEU A 82 6.42 -20.89 14.19
N ALA A 83 6.89 -21.57 15.26
CA ALA A 83 6.19 -22.70 15.85
C ALA A 83 4.84 -22.27 16.44
N ALA A 84 4.81 -21.16 17.18
CA ALA A 84 3.60 -20.64 17.81
C ALA A 84 2.52 -20.26 16.79
N LEU A 85 2.89 -19.67 15.65
CA LEU A 85 1.93 -19.26 14.60
C LEU A 85 1.04 -20.39 14.06
N ASN A 86 1.56 -21.62 14.05
CA ASN A 86 0.83 -22.80 13.58
C ASN A 86 -0.13 -23.36 14.63
N GLY A 87 0.05 -23.00 15.91
CA GLY A 87 -0.78 -23.44 17.03
C GLY A 87 -1.93 -22.49 17.36
N ILE A 88 -2.03 -21.32 16.71
CA ILE A 88 -3.07 -20.32 16.99
C ILE A 88 -4.35 -20.72 16.25
N GLY A 89 -5.42 -21.03 16.99
CA GLY A 89 -6.68 -21.50 16.47
C GLY A 89 -7.70 -20.41 16.13
N GLU A 90 -8.89 -20.86 15.68
CA GLU A 90 -10.03 -20.00 15.29
C GLU A 90 -10.68 -19.30 16.50
N ASP A 91 -10.45 -19.79 17.70
CA ASP A 91 -10.88 -19.17 18.95
C ASP A 91 -10.10 -17.89 19.29
N VAL A 92 -8.90 -17.75 18.73
CA VAL A 92 -7.98 -16.64 18.99
C VAL A 92 -7.90 -15.65 17.82
N LEU A 93 -8.01 -16.13 16.59
CA LEU A 93 -7.87 -15.31 15.38
C LEU A 93 -9.18 -15.24 14.59
N LYS A 94 -9.48 -14.07 14.02
CA LYS A 94 -10.66 -13.86 13.16
C LYS A 94 -10.58 -14.58 11.81
N ASP A 95 -9.37 -14.79 11.28
CA ASP A 95 -9.14 -15.38 9.97
C ASP A 95 -7.81 -16.13 9.97
N VAL A 96 -7.85 -17.35 10.54
CA VAL A 96 -6.67 -18.21 10.71
C VAL A 96 -6.04 -18.58 9.39
N ALA A 97 -6.86 -18.95 8.39
CA ALA A 97 -6.39 -19.38 7.08
C ALA A 97 -5.99 -18.20 6.17
N SER A 98 -6.25 -16.97 6.61
CA SER A 98 -5.97 -15.76 5.81
C SER A 98 -6.73 -15.71 4.47
N GLU A 99 -7.97 -16.17 4.46
CA GLU A 99 -8.82 -16.20 3.27
C GLU A 99 -9.43 -14.83 2.97
N SER A 100 -9.77 -14.06 4.00
CA SER A 100 -10.32 -12.70 3.88
C SER A 100 -9.25 -11.62 3.70
N ALA A 101 -7.98 -11.95 3.84
CA ALA A 101 -6.90 -10.98 3.81
C ALA A 101 -6.49 -10.60 2.38
N SER A 102 -6.32 -9.30 2.14
CA SER A 102 -5.79 -8.76 0.88
C SER A 102 -4.28 -8.92 0.79
N GLN A 103 -3.82 -10.15 0.63
CA GLN A 103 -2.40 -10.48 0.48
C GLN A 103 -2.14 -11.03 -0.93
N PRO A 104 -0.91 -10.90 -1.46
CA PRO A 104 -0.54 -11.55 -2.72
C PRO A 104 -0.68 -13.07 -2.62
N THR A 105 -1.16 -13.71 -3.68
CA THR A 105 -1.40 -15.18 -3.72
C THR A 105 -0.15 -16.01 -3.46
N TYR A 106 1.04 -15.47 -3.75
CA TYR A 106 2.31 -16.15 -3.52
C TYR A 106 2.80 -16.13 -2.06
N VAL A 107 2.10 -15.44 -1.16
CA VAL A 107 2.37 -15.43 0.30
C VAL A 107 1.21 -16.03 1.08
N ALA A 108 0.55 -17.03 0.53
CA ALA A 108 -0.53 -17.77 1.17
C ALA A 108 -0.05 -18.55 2.42
N GLY A 109 -1.01 -18.91 3.28
CA GLY A 109 -0.77 -19.70 4.49
C GLY A 109 -0.54 -18.88 5.75
N THR A 110 -0.38 -19.58 6.86
CA THR A 110 -0.31 -18.99 8.21
C THR A 110 0.90 -18.08 8.42
N ALA A 111 2.02 -18.37 7.76
CA ALA A 111 3.24 -17.57 7.89
C ALA A 111 3.22 -16.26 7.08
N ARG A 112 2.37 -16.16 6.06
CA ARG A 112 2.23 -15.01 5.14
C ARG A 112 3.55 -14.53 4.54
N THR A 113 4.37 -15.48 4.07
CA THR A 113 5.69 -15.23 3.48
C THR A 113 5.91 -16.14 2.28
N LEU A 114 6.96 -15.89 1.53
CA LEU A 114 7.44 -16.81 0.50
C LEU A 114 7.91 -18.12 1.14
N LYS A 115 7.60 -19.25 0.51
CA LYS A 115 8.06 -20.58 0.92
C LYS A 115 9.59 -20.61 1.02
N GLY A 116 10.11 -21.10 2.15
CA GLY A 116 11.54 -21.14 2.45
C GLY A 116 12.14 -19.82 2.90
N LYS A 117 11.30 -18.82 3.19
CA LYS A 117 11.68 -17.49 3.73
C LYS A 117 10.81 -17.11 4.94
N GLU A 118 10.31 -18.10 5.65
CA GLU A 118 9.36 -17.94 6.75
C GLU A 118 9.94 -17.10 7.90
N GLU A 119 11.25 -17.05 8.05
CA GLU A 119 11.91 -16.19 9.05
C GLU A 119 11.72 -14.68 8.77
N TYR A 120 11.47 -14.26 7.52
CA TYR A 120 11.32 -12.86 7.17
C TYR A 120 9.87 -12.50 6.89
N LEU A 121 9.26 -11.74 7.80
CA LEU A 121 7.95 -11.14 7.59
C LEU A 121 8.11 -9.73 7.01
N ILE A 122 7.42 -9.45 5.91
CA ILE A 122 7.38 -8.12 5.30
C ILE A 122 5.91 -7.72 5.16
N LEU A 123 5.52 -6.65 5.83
CA LEU A 123 4.15 -6.16 5.77
C LEU A 123 4.09 -4.64 5.83
N VAL A 124 3.00 -4.08 5.33
CA VAL A 124 2.71 -2.65 5.48
C VAL A 124 2.32 -2.41 6.93
N GLY A 125 3.07 -1.56 7.63
CA GLY A 125 2.91 -1.27 9.06
C GLY A 125 1.75 -0.32 9.35
N LEU A 126 0.56 -0.63 8.81
CA LEU A 126 -0.67 0.14 9.01
C LEU A 126 -1.77 -0.77 9.53
N CYS A 127 -2.44 -0.32 10.59
CA CYS A 127 -3.61 -0.98 11.14
C CYS A 127 -4.76 -1.00 10.11
N THR A 128 -5.38 -2.16 9.93
CA THR A 128 -6.49 -2.35 8.99
C THR A 128 -7.77 -1.62 9.40
N HIS A 129 -7.86 -1.12 10.65
CA HIS A 129 -9.01 -0.35 11.10
C HIS A 129 -9.02 1.07 10.47
N LEU A 130 -8.09 1.94 10.84
CA LEU A 130 -8.03 3.34 10.37
C LEU A 130 -6.60 3.81 10.03
N GLY A 131 -5.67 2.89 9.79
CA GLY A 131 -4.35 3.23 9.27
C GLY A 131 -3.32 3.73 10.28
N CYS A 132 -3.56 3.62 11.60
CA CYS A 132 -2.54 3.90 12.61
C CYS A 132 -1.36 2.92 12.46
N ALA A 133 -0.15 3.34 12.84
CA ALA A 133 1.03 2.47 12.84
C ALA A 133 1.03 1.59 14.11
N PRO A 134 0.90 0.26 14.02
CA PRO A 134 0.92 -0.62 15.17
C PRO A 134 2.33 -0.71 15.79
N ILE A 135 2.37 -0.83 17.10
CA ILE A 135 3.59 -1.03 17.87
C ILE A 135 3.98 -2.51 17.82
N TYR A 136 5.25 -2.78 17.56
CA TYR A 136 5.80 -4.13 17.61
C TYR A 136 5.98 -4.58 19.05
N ARG A 137 5.34 -5.67 19.43
CA ARG A 137 5.33 -6.25 20.77
C ARG A 137 5.63 -7.77 20.66
N PRO A 138 6.91 -8.14 20.50
CA PRO A 138 7.29 -9.53 20.28
C PRO A 138 7.22 -10.38 21.56
N ASP A 139 7.15 -9.76 22.74
CA ASP A 139 7.25 -10.43 24.03
C ASP A 139 6.05 -11.35 24.27
N VAL A 140 6.27 -12.66 24.22
CA VAL A 140 5.25 -13.66 24.54
C VAL A 140 4.90 -13.58 26.02
N GLY A 141 3.61 -13.75 26.35
CA GLY A 141 3.15 -13.72 27.74
C GLY A 141 3.11 -12.32 28.36
N ALA A 142 3.21 -11.25 27.59
CA ALA A 142 3.18 -9.89 28.10
C ALA A 142 1.87 -9.61 28.86
N MET A 143 1.96 -9.35 30.17
CA MET A 143 0.81 -9.20 31.07
C MET A 143 -0.14 -8.07 30.66
N ASP A 144 0.39 -6.97 30.15
CA ASP A 144 -0.38 -5.81 29.64
C ASP A 144 -1.08 -6.10 28.31
N MET A 145 -0.73 -7.21 27.66
CA MET A 145 -1.31 -7.64 26.38
C MET A 145 -2.31 -8.79 26.51
N GLY A 146 -2.45 -9.36 27.70
CA GLY A 146 -3.35 -10.48 27.98
C GLY A 146 -2.64 -11.73 28.52
N GLY A 147 -1.41 -11.60 28.99
CA GLY A 147 -0.66 -12.70 29.61
C GLY A 147 -0.42 -13.86 28.64
N ASP A 148 -0.65 -15.09 29.07
CA ASP A 148 -0.37 -16.30 28.28
C ASP A 148 -1.12 -16.41 26.96
N ALA A 149 -2.21 -15.67 26.79
CA ALA A 149 -2.92 -15.58 25.51
C ALA A 149 -2.20 -14.72 24.47
N TRP A 150 -1.21 -13.93 24.88
CA TRP A 150 -0.41 -13.11 23.97
C TRP A 150 0.84 -13.84 23.49
N LEU A 151 0.85 -14.24 22.22
CA LEU A 151 1.95 -14.98 21.61
C LEU A 151 2.94 -14.09 20.83
N GLY A 152 2.96 -12.80 21.16
CA GLY A 152 3.71 -11.80 20.44
C GLY A 152 2.98 -11.28 19.19
N GLY A 153 3.31 -10.05 18.76
CA GLY A 153 2.62 -9.49 17.62
C GLY A 153 2.75 -7.98 17.49
N PHE A 154 1.65 -7.36 17.08
CA PHE A 154 1.54 -5.92 16.97
C PHE A 154 0.30 -5.42 17.72
N PHE A 155 0.45 -4.31 18.38
CA PHE A 155 -0.63 -3.63 19.09
C PHE A 155 -0.88 -2.25 18.50
N CYS A 156 -2.11 -1.96 18.15
CA CYS A 156 -2.51 -0.63 17.68
C CYS A 156 -3.06 0.19 18.84
N PRO A 157 -2.36 1.25 19.30
CA PRO A 157 -2.78 2.00 20.48
C PRO A 157 -4.01 2.89 20.22
N CYS A 158 -4.40 3.11 18.95
CA CYS A 158 -5.53 3.96 18.64
C CYS A 158 -6.86 3.40 19.14
N HIS A 159 -7.09 2.08 18.95
CA HIS A 159 -8.35 1.44 19.32
C HIS A 159 -8.15 0.01 19.85
N GLY A 160 -6.93 -0.35 20.23
CA GLY A 160 -6.63 -1.63 20.87
C GLY A 160 -6.55 -2.84 19.94
N SER A 161 -6.58 -2.66 18.61
CA SER A 161 -6.45 -3.79 17.69
C SER A 161 -5.13 -4.54 17.89
N LYS A 162 -5.21 -5.87 17.93
CA LYS A 162 -4.07 -6.77 18.11
C LYS A 162 -3.87 -7.60 16.85
N PHE A 163 -2.62 -7.86 16.51
CA PHE A 163 -2.23 -8.67 15.36
C PHE A 163 -1.10 -9.62 15.77
N ASP A 164 -1.11 -10.82 15.24
CA ASP A 164 -0.01 -11.77 15.45
C ASP A 164 1.23 -11.44 14.62
N LEU A 165 2.28 -12.24 14.74
CA LEU A 165 3.53 -12.08 13.98
C LEU A 165 3.44 -12.59 12.54
N SER A 166 2.24 -12.73 11.99
CA SER A 166 1.93 -12.83 10.56
C SER A 166 0.99 -11.71 10.08
N GLY A 167 0.59 -10.81 11.01
CA GLY A 167 -0.37 -9.73 10.74
C GLY A 167 -1.81 -10.23 10.66
N ARG A 168 -2.15 -11.41 11.21
CA ARG A 168 -3.53 -11.89 11.36
C ARG A 168 -4.16 -11.22 12.58
N VAL A 169 -5.46 -10.90 12.47
CA VAL A 169 -6.17 -10.13 13.52
C VAL A 169 -6.63 -11.05 14.64
N TYR A 170 -6.31 -10.70 15.88
CA TYR A 170 -6.90 -11.35 17.07
C TYR A 170 -8.41 -11.09 17.15
N ALA A 171 -9.17 -12.06 17.65
CA ALA A 171 -10.62 -11.98 17.85
C ALA A 171 -11.00 -11.02 18.98
#